data_82915dda669afef0163ed745d508207d
#
_entry.id   82915dda669afef0163ed745d508207d
#
_cell.length_a   1.000
_cell.length_b   1.000
_cell.length_c   1.000
_cell.angle_alpha   90.00
_cell.angle_beta   90.00
_cell.angle_gamma   90.00
#
_symmetry.space_group_name_H-M   'P 1'
#
loop_
_entity.id
_entity.type
_entity.pdbx_description
1 polymer ?
#
loop_
_entity_poly.entity_id
_entity_poly.type
_entity_poly.pdbx_seq_one_letter_code
_entity_poly.pdbx_strand_id
1 'polypeptide(L)'
;MRILVVDNYDSFVYNLVQYLGQLGVDCEVRRNDEVDLAEVGRIDPAGVLLSPGPGTPQRAGICMPLVREYGDRWPILGVCLGHQAIGAAYGATVNRAPELLHGKTSQVHHRGDGVLAGLPDPFTATRYHSLAVVESTLPEEIEVTGRTESGVVMAMRHRSLPIEGVQFHPESVLTQGGHLLLANWLATCGYPQALDRAPALVEEVEAHRLAAFAA
;
A
#
# COMPACT_ATOMS: atom_id res chain seq x y z
N MET A 1 11.54 9.50 -13.01
CA MET A 1 11.78 8.96 -11.64
C MET A 1 11.45 7.47 -11.68
N ARG A 2 12.25 6.62 -11.04
CA ARG A 2 12.05 5.17 -11.07
C ARG A 2 11.58 4.65 -9.72
N ILE A 3 10.49 3.91 -9.71
CA ILE A 3 9.95 3.19 -8.55
C ILE A 3 10.24 1.70 -8.73
N LEU A 4 10.78 1.06 -7.69
CA LEU A 4 10.87 -0.40 -7.64
C LEU A 4 9.54 -0.96 -7.13
N VAL A 5 8.95 -1.87 -7.89
CA VAL A 5 7.77 -2.64 -7.48
C VAL A 5 8.21 -4.07 -7.22
N VAL A 6 8.15 -4.49 -5.96
CA VAL A 6 8.40 -5.88 -5.57
C VAL A 6 7.10 -6.65 -5.73
N ASP A 7 7.06 -7.52 -6.76
CA ASP A 7 5.88 -8.33 -7.10
C ASP A 7 5.82 -9.59 -6.25
N ASN A 8 4.80 -9.71 -5.43
CA ASN A 8 4.50 -10.88 -4.61
C ASN A 8 3.62 -11.91 -5.35
N TYR A 9 3.77 -12.04 -6.67
CA TYR A 9 2.96 -12.94 -7.51
C TYR A 9 1.47 -12.60 -7.49
N ASP A 10 1.19 -11.30 -7.49
CA ASP A 10 -0.16 -10.79 -7.49
C ASP A 10 -0.72 -10.58 -8.90
N SER A 11 -1.98 -11.01 -9.11
CA SER A 11 -2.65 -10.84 -10.40
C SER A 11 -2.95 -9.37 -10.75
N PHE A 12 -2.97 -8.50 -9.75
CA PHE A 12 -3.32 -7.08 -9.90
C PHE A 12 -2.12 -6.12 -9.79
N VAL A 13 -0.90 -6.63 -9.67
CA VAL A 13 0.32 -5.79 -9.56
C VAL A 13 0.42 -4.78 -10.71
N TYR A 14 0.03 -5.18 -11.93
CA TYR A 14 0.09 -4.30 -13.09
C TYR A 14 -0.95 -3.17 -13.08
N ASN A 15 -2.03 -3.29 -12.29
CA ASN A 15 -2.94 -2.17 -12.06
C ASN A 15 -2.26 -1.08 -11.20
N LEU A 16 -1.48 -1.48 -10.18
CA LEU A 16 -0.64 -0.54 -9.41
C LEU A 16 0.39 0.13 -10.31
N VAL A 17 1.08 -0.66 -11.16
CA VAL A 17 2.05 -0.14 -12.13
C VAL A 17 1.40 0.85 -13.09
N GLN A 18 0.18 0.55 -13.57
CA GLN A 18 -0.58 1.44 -14.42
C GLN A 18 -0.92 2.76 -13.72
N TYR A 19 -1.41 2.71 -12.48
CA TYR A 19 -1.73 3.91 -11.70
C TYR A 19 -0.49 4.78 -11.47
N LEU A 20 0.64 4.16 -11.11
CA LEU A 20 1.92 4.86 -10.98
C LEU A 20 2.36 5.49 -12.31
N GLY A 21 2.21 4.78 -13.44
CA GLY A 21 2.50 5.30 -14.78
C GLY A 21 1.61 6.49 -15.16
N GLN A 22 0.31 6.44 -14.85
CA GLN A 22 -0.62 7.55 -15.04
C GLN A 22 -0.22 8.77 -14.20
N LEU A 23 0.31 8.56 -13.00
CA LEU A 23 0.87 9.62 -12.15
C LEU A 23 2.23 10.16 -12.65
N GLY A 24 2.85 9.50 -13.63
CA GLY A 24 4.02 10.01 -14.37
C GLY A 24 5.36 9.46 -13.94
N VAL A 25 5.40 8.28 -13.33
CA VAL A 25 6.64 7.62 -12.93
C VAL A 25 6.85 6.30 -13.66
N ASP A 26 8.13 5.93 -13.83
CA ASP A 26 8.50 4.64 -14.41
C ASP A 26 8.61 3.60 -13.30
N CYS A 27 8.13 2.39 -13.57
CA CYS A 27 8.21 1.28 -12.63
C CYS A 27 9.16 0.21 -13.13
N GLU A 28 10.07 -0.23 -12.26
CA GLU A 28 10.85 -1.44 -12.44
C GLU A 28 10.23 -2.54 -11.58
N VAL A 29 9.64 -3.56 -12.22
CA VAL A 29 8.99 -4.67 -11.53
C VAL A 29 9.98 -5.82 -11.38
N ARG A 30 10.14 -6.32 -10.14
CA ARG A 30 10.93 -7.50 -9.80
C ARG A 30 10.13 -8.42 -8.90
N ARG A 31 10.19 -9.71 -9.14
CA ARG A 31 9.57 -10.69 -8.25
C ARG A 31 10.31 -10.79 -6.93
N ASN A 32 9.58 -11.04 -5.86
CA ASN A 32 10.08 -11.04 -4.50
C ASN A 32 11.17 -12.08 -4.19
N ASP A 33 11.32 -13.10 -5.03
CA ASP A 33 12.30 -14.18 -4.95
C ASP A 33 13.33 -14.15 -6.10
N GLU A 34 13.22 -13.23 -7.05
CA GLU A 34 14.13 -13.03 -8.17
C GLU A 34 15.09 -11.86 -8.00
N VAL A 35 14.96 -11.10 -6.90
CA VAL A 35 15.80 -9.94 -6.56
C VAL A 35 16.35 -10.09 -5.14
N ASP A 36 17.62 -9.74 -4.95
CA ASP A 36 18.26 -9.71 -3.65
C ASP A 36 18.49 -8.26 -3.15
N LEU A 37 18.86 -8.10 -1.86
CA LEU A 37 19.11 -6.80 -1.26
C LEU A 37 20.22 -6.02 -1.97
N ALA A 38 21.29 -6.71 -2.40
CA ALA A 38 22.40 -6.07 -3.10
C ALA A 38 21.98 -5.54 -4.48
N GLU A 39 21.09 -6.25 -5.16
CA GLU A 39 20.52 -5.79 -6.43
C GLU A 39 19.61 -4.58 -6.23
N VAL A 40 18.75 -4.60 -5.20
CA VAL A 40 17.94 -3.42 -4.83
C VAL A 40 18.86 -2.22 -4.55
N GLY A 41 19.97 -2.44 -3.82
CA GLY A 41 20.97 -1.42 -3.57
C GLY A 41 21.61 -0.83 -4.83
N ARG A 42 21.78 -1.65 -5.90
CA ARG A 42 22.31 -1.20 -7.21
C ARG A 42 21.26 -0.49 -8.06
N ILE A 43 19.97 -0.90 -7.97
CA ILE A 43 18.87 -0.23 -8.65
C ILE A 43 18.73 1.20 -8.16
N ASP A 44 18.95 1.43 -6.86
CA ASP A 44 18.86 2.75 -6.18
C ASP A 44 17.57 3.49 -6.55
N PRO A 45 16.39 2.93 -6.23
CA PRO A 45 15.10 3.48 -6.63
C PRO A 45 14.78 4.75 -5.84
N ALA A 46 13.90 5.60 -6.36
CA ALA A 46 13.37 6.74 -5.60
C ALA A 46 12.37 6.31 -4.49
N GLY A 47 11.80 5.14 -4.60
CA GLY A 47 10.90 4.53 -3.62
C GLY A 47 10.62 3.08 -3.96
N VAL A 48 10.12 2.32 -2.99
CA VAL A 48 9.81 0.90 -3.12
C VAL A 48 8.34 0.63 -2.79
N LEU A 49 7.63 0.01 -3.72
CA LEU A 49 6.27 -0.49 -3.49
C LEU A 49 6.33 -2.02 -3.31
N LEU A 50 5.85 -2.50 -2.17
CA LEU A 50 5.66 -3.93 -1.90
C LEU A 50 4.21 -4.29 -2.27
N SER A 51 4.03 -5.12 -3.30
CA SER A 51 2.72 -5.42 -3.85
C SER A 51 1.84 -6.29 -2.95
N PRO A 52 0.53 -6.37 -3.24
CA PRO A 52 -0.29 -7.48 -2.79
C PRO A 52 0.29 -8.83 -3.20
N GLY A 53 -0.27 -9.91 -2.68
CA GLY A 53 0.09 -11.26 -3.07
C GLY A 53 -0.54 -12.32 -2.19
N PRO A 54 -0.43 -13.60 -2.57
CA PRO A 54 -0.93 -14.72 -1.80
C PRO A 54 -0.01 -15.09 -0.63
N GLY A 55 -0.55 -15.81 0.34
CA GLY A 55 0.21 -16.42 1.44
C GLY A 55 0.39 -15.52 2.65
N THR A 56 1.60 -15.53 3.21
CA THR A 56 1.93 -14.84 4.47
C THR A 56 3.19 -14.00 4.31
N PRO A 57 3.41 -12.97 5.15
CA PRO A 57 4.60 -12.13 5.12
C PRO A 57 5.92 -12.91 5.16
N GLN A 58 5.96 -14.00 5.92
CA GLN A 58 7.16 -14.84 6.07
C GLN A 58 7.54 -15.57 4.76
N ARG A 59 6.60 -15.66 3.82
CA ARG A 59 6.79 -16.26 2.49
C ARG A 59 6.85 -15.24 1.36
N ALA A 60 6.88 -13.95 1.69
CA ALA A 60 6.96 -12.85 0.73
C ALA A 60 8.42 -12.50 0.32
N GLY A 61 9.29 -13.50 0.22
CA GLY A 61 10.65 -13.35 -0.27
C GLY A 61 11.43 -12.22 0.44
N ILE A 62 11.91 -11.27 -0.36
CA ILE A 62 12.75 -10.17 0.10
C ILE A 62 11.99 -9.11 0.93
N CYS A 63 10.63 -9.09 0.96
CA CYS A 63 9.87 -7.96 1.49
C CYS A 63 10.26 -7.58 2.92
N MET A 64 10.27 -8.53 3.86
CA MET A 64 10.64 -8.23 5.26
C MET A 64 12.12 -7.82 5.42
N PRO A 65 13.10 -8.54 4.83
CA PRO A 65 14.49 -8.10 4.83
C PRO A 65 14.69 -6.70 4.23
N LEU A 66 14.00 -6.38 3.12
CA LEU A 66 14.10 -5.08 2.46
C LEU A 66 13.62 -3.94 3.36
N VAL A 67 12.49 -4.13 4.05
CA VAL A 67 11.96 -3.13 5.01
C VAL A 67 12.96 -2.85 6.12
N ARG A 68 13.63 -3.90 6.66
CA ARG A 68 14.60 -3.76 7.74
C ARG A 68 15.91 -3.10 7.31
N GLU A 69 16.38 -3.43 6.10
CA GLU A 69 17.69 -3.00 5.59
C GLU A 69 17.63 -1.58 5.00
N TYR A 70 16.53 -1.23 4.34
CA TYR A 70 16.44 -0.02 3.53
C TYR A 70 15.31 0.93 3.91
N GLY A 71 14.61 0.68 5.02
CA GLY A 71 13.50 1.52 5.45
C GLY A 71 13.90 2.94 5.84
N ASP A 72 15.16 3.18 6.15
CA ASP A 72 15.73 4.50 6.41
C ASP A 72 16.28 5.19 5.15
N ARG A 73 16.47 4.43 4.06
CA ARG A 73 17.07 4.92 2.82
C ARG A 73 16.04 5.36 1.79
N TRP A 74 14.97 4.60 1.61
CA TRP A 74 13.93 4.89 0.62
C TRP A 74 12.54 4.87 1.22
N PRO A 75 11.63 5.73 0.73
CA PRO A 75 10.21 5.60 1.06
C PRO A 75 9.67 4.23 0.61
N ILE A 76 8.99 3.56 1.53
CA ILE A 76 8.39 2.24 1.28
C ILE A 76 6.88 2.31 1.46
N LEU A 77 6.12 1.86 0.45
CA LEU A 77 4.68 1.64 0.56
C LEU A 77 4.37 0.15 0.44
N GLY A 78 3.73 -0.42 1.45
CA GLY A 78 3.22 -1.79 1.41
C GLY A 78 1.72 -1.84 1.13
N VAL A 79 1.30 -2.66 0.17
CA VAL A 79 -0.11 -2.88 -0.18
C VAL A 79 -0.49 -4.33 0.16
N CYS A 80 -1.54 -4.53 0.94
CA CYS A 80 -2.10 -5.82 1.35
C CYS A 80 -1.04 -6.74 1.98
N LEU A 81 -0.48 -7.71 1.26
CA LEU A 81 0.64 -8.54 1.75
C LEU A 81 1.88 -7.69 2.07
N GLY A 82 2.17 -6.66 1.28
CA GLY A 82 3.25 -5.72 1.56
C GLY A 82 3.06 -4.94 2.87
N HIS A 83 1.83 -4.51 3.17
CA HIS A 83 1.47 -3.92 4.46
C HIS A 83 1.71 -4.90 5.62
N GLN A 84 1.27 -6.16 5.45
CA GLN A 84 1.51 -7.20 6.45
C GLN A 84 3.01 -7.49 6.63
N ALA A 85 3.79 -7.45 5.54
CA ALA A 85 5.24 -7.62 5.60
C ALA A 85 5.93 -6.48 6.37
N ILE A 86 5.45 -5.25 6.24
CA ILE A 86 5.92 -4.12 7.08
C ILE A 86 5.62 -4.40 8.55
N GLY A 87 4.38 -4.72 8.92
CA GLY A 87 4.04 -5.04 10.31
C GLY A 87 4.90 -6.17 10.88
N ALA A 88 5.05 -7.27 10.13
CA ALA A 88 5.84 -8.43 10.53
C ALA A 88 7.35 -8.10 10.61
N ALA A 89 7.88 -7.22 9.75
CA ALA A 89 9.27 -6.78 9.82
C ALA A 89 9.59 -6.07 11.13
N TYR A 90 8.62 -5.36 11.70
CA TYR A 90 8.71 -4.70 13.00
C TYR A 90 8.21 -5.57 14.18
N GLY A 91 7.97 -6.86 13.94
CA GLY A 91 7.65 -7.82 15.01
C GLY A 91 6.15 -7.98 15.31
N ALA A 92 5.27 -7.29 14.58
CA ALA A 92 3.84 -7.47 14.75
C ALA A 92 3.38 -8.86 14.27
N THR A 93 2.35 -9.37 14.92
CA THR A 93 1.68 -10.61 14.52
C THR A 93 0.70 -10.34 13.37
N VAL A 94 0.76 -11.17 12.34
CA VAL A 94 -0.24 -11.22 11.28
C VAL A 94 -1.05 -12.50 11.45
N ASN A 95 -2.38 -12.35 11.61
CA ASN A 95 -3.28 -13.47 11.90
C ASN A 95 -4.58 -13.33 11.10
N ARG A 96 -5.47 -14.32 11.17
CA ARG A 96 -6.78 -14.27 10.52
C ARG A 96 -7.52 -13.00 10.92
N ALA A 97 -8.02 -12.28 9.91
CA ALA A 97 -8.88 -11.15 10.13
C ALA A 97 -10.19 -11.61 10.83
N PRO A 98 -10.74 -10.80 11.75
CA PRO A 98 -12.00 -11.14 12.41
C PRO A 98 -13.17 -11.24 11.43
N GLU A 99 -13.04 -10.60 10.28
CA GLU A 99 -14.01 -10.62 9.17
C GLU A 99 -13.36 -11.18 7.92
N LEU A 100 -13.96 -12.23 7.35
CA LEU A 100 -13.54 -12.77 6.06
C LEU A 100 -14.31 -12.04 4.94
N LEU A 101 -13.68 -11.01 4.37
CA LEU A 101 -14.22 -10.25 3.25
C LEU A 101 -13.33 -10.43 2.03
N HIS A 102 -13.88 -11.01 0.97
CA HIS A 102 -13.19 -11.16 -0.31
C HIS A 102 -13.97 -10.44 -1.40
N GLY A 103 -13.35 -9.47 -2.06
CA GLY A 103 -13.99 -8.67 -3.11
C GLY A 103 -15.12 -7.77 -2.61
N LYS A 104 -15.17 -7.47 -1.31
CA LYS A 104 -16.15 -6.57 -0.70
C LYS A 104 -15.49 -5.25 -0.31
N THR A 105 -16.30 -4.21 -0.23
CA THR A 105 -15.87 -2.90 0.25
C THR A 105 -16.14 -2.75 1.75
N SER A 106 -15.33 -1.92 2.40
CA SER A 106 -15.52 -1.48 3.78
C SER A 106 -15.28 0.02 3.89
N GLN A 107 -15.90 0.64 4.88
CA GLN A 107 -15.57 2.01 5.25
C GLN A 107 -14.29 2.03 6.08
N VAL A 108 -13.36 2.88 5.71
CA VAL A 108 -12.11 3.09 6.43
C VAL A 108 -12.12 4.47 7.05
N HIS A 109 -12.05 4.51 8.37
CA HIS A 109 -11.89 5.72 9.16
C HIS A 109 -10.41 6.01 9.35
N HIS A 110 -10.01 7.28 9.21
CA HIS A 110 -8.62 7.69 9.29
C HIS A 110 -8.47 9.14 9.80
N ARG A 111 -7.23 9.56 10.06
CA ARG A 111 -6.93 10.91 10.54
C ARG A 111 -6.47 11.90 9.47
N GLY A 112 -6.43 11.46 8.22
CA GLY A 112 -5.95 12.27 7.09
C GLY A 112 -4.44 12.46 7.06
N ASP A 113 -3.67 11.55 7.68
CA ASP A 113 -2.21 11.61 7.76
C ASP A 113 -1.54 10.79 6.63
N GLY A 114 -0.33 11.19 6.23
CA GLY A 114 0.53 10.44 5.31
C GLY A 114 -0.15 10.16 3.98
N VAL A 115 -0.12 8.91 3.53
CA VAL A 115 -0.74 8.50 2.26
C VAL A 115 -2.26 8.69 2.21
N LEU A 116 -2.93 8.85 3.36
CA LEU A 116 -4.38 9.06 3.45
C LEU A 116 -4.77 10.55 3.42
N ALA A 117 -3.81 11.46 3.28
CA ALA A 117 -4.08 12.90 3.26
C ALA A 117 -5.03 13.27 2.10
N GLY A 118 -6.07 14.04 2.42
CA GLY A 118 -7.05 14.53 1.45
C GLY A 118 -8.10 13.52 0.99
N LEU A 119 -8.05 12.26 1.47
CA LEU A 119 -9.14 11.30 1.26
C LEU A 119 -10.36 11.67 2.14
N PRO A 120 -11.59 11.34 1.71
CA PRO A 120 -12.77 11.46 2.58
C PRO A 120 -12.62 10.62 3.85
N ASP A 121 -13.23 11.04 4.95
CA ASP A 121 -13.31 10.24 6.18
C ASP A 121 -14.79 10.05 6.57
N PRO A 122 -15.30 8.80 6.55
CA PRO A 122 -14.66 7.60 6.02
C PRO A 122 -14.61 7.56 4.48
N PHE A 123 -13.74 6.71 3.92
CA PHE A 123 -13.74 6.38 2.49
C PHE A 123 -13.98 4.89 2.25
N THR A 124 -14.49 4.58 1.05
CA THR A 124 -14.74 3.19 0.63
C THR A 124 -13.45 2.56 0.12
N ALA A 125 -13.10 1.37 0.63
CA ALA A 125 -11.93 0.60 0.21
C ALA A 125 -12.26 -0.87 -0.05
N THR A 126 -11.66 -1.44 -1.10
CA THR A 126 -11.83 -2.85 -1.47
C THR A 126 -10.90 -3.75 -0.66
N ARG A 127 -11.43 -4.87 -0.18
CA ARG A 127 -10.71 -5.85 0.63
C ARG A 127 -10.71 -7.22 -0.06
N TYR A 128 -9.52 -7.85 -0.14
CA TYR A 128 -9.32 -9.21 -0.66
C TYR A 128 -8.56 -10.09 0.33
N HIS A 129 -8.34 -9.63 1.57
CA HIS A 129 -7.47 -10.29 2.54
C HIS A 129 -8.23 -11.16 3.54
N SER A 130 -7.63 -12.29 3.89
CA SER A 130 -8.05 -13.16 4.99
C SER A 130 -7.19 -12.99 6.25
N LEU A 131 -6.06 -12.29 6.14
CA LEU A 131 -5.12 -11.99 7.22
C LEU A 131 -5.10 -10.48 7.46
N ALA A 132 -4.80 -10.08 8.69
CA ALA A 132 -4.61 -8.70 9.09
C ALA A 132 -3.53 -8.58 10.18
N VAL A 133 -2.93 -7.42 10.28
CA VAL A 133 -2.01 -7.08 11.37
C VAL A 133 -2.82 -6.98 12.68
N VAL A 134 -2.35 -7.65 13.71
CA VAL A 134 -2.95 -7.60 15.05
C VAL A 134 -2.44 -6.36 15.77
N GLU A 135 -3.30 -5.35 15.94
CA GLU A 135 -2.92 -4.03 16.47
C GLU A 135 -2.19 -4.09 17.81
N SER A 136 -2.67 -4.92 18.75
CA SER A 136 -2.07 -5.04 20.09
C SER A 136 -0.63 -5.58 20.11
N THR A 137 -0.11 -6.04 18.97
CA THR A 137 1.26 -6.54 18.82
C THR A 137 2.17 -5.56 18.07
N LEU A 138 1.64 -4.41 17.61
CA LEU A 138 2.43 -3.38 16.97
C LEU A 138 3.39 -2.74 17.99
N PRO A 139 4.67 -2.54 17.64
CA PRO A 139 5.60 -1.82 18.50
C PRO A 139 5.33 -0.31 18.46
N GLU A 140 5.94 0.43 19.38
CA GLU A 140 5.72 1.87 19.53
C GLU A 140 6.12 2.68 18.29
N GLU A 141 7.06 2.17 17.49
CA GLU A 141 7.54 2.82 16.26
C GLU A 141 6.50 2.85 15.15
N ILE A 142 5.52 1.95 15.21
CA ILE A 142 4.44 1.86 14.21
C ILE A 142 3.14 2.40 14.79
N GLU A 143 2.53 3.34 14.09
CA GLU A 143 1.21 3.83 14.45
C GLU A 143 0.15 3.43 13.41
N VAL A 144 -1.04 3.13 13.89
CA VAL A 144 -2.21 2.87 13.04
C VAL A 144 -2.83 4.19 12.62
N THR A 145 -2.95 4.40 11.31
CA THR A 145 -3.49 5.63 10.70
C THR A 145 -4.90 5.44 10.13
N GLY A 146 -5.34 4.19 9.92
CA GLY A 146 -6.68 3.89 9.44
C GLY A 146 -7.22 2.55 9.95
N ARG A 147 -8.55 2.48 10.19
CA ARG A 147 -9.27 1.28 10.67
C ARG A 147 -10.62 1.15 10.01
N THR A 148 -11.14 -0.09 9.94
CA THR A 148 -12.57 -0.29 9.73
C THR A 148 -13.36 0.07 11.00
N GLU A 149 -14.67 0.20 10.88
CA GLU A 149 -15.57 0.38 12.04
C GLU A 149 -15.43 -0.76 13.05
N SER A 150 -15.18 -1.99 12.58
CA SER A 150 -14.93 -3.19 13.43
C SER A 150 -13.54 -3.22 14.05
N GLY A 151 -12.68 -2.22 13.79
CA GLY A 151 -11.35 -2.10 14.39
C GLY A 151 -10.23 -2.85 13.66
N VAL A 152 -10.46 -3.37 12.45
CA VAL A 152 -9.38 -3.97 11.65
C VAL A 152 -8.40 -2.89 11.19
N VAL A 153 -7.11 -3.11 11.40
CA VAL A 153 -6.04 -2.21 10.93
C VAL A 153 -6.05 -2.17 9.40
N MET A 154 -6.31 -1.00 8.84
CA MET A 154 -6.40 -0.78 7.40
C MET A 154 -5.27 0.10 6.86
N ALA A 155 -4.63 0.88 7.72
CA ALA A 155 -3.44 1.65 7.37
C ALA A 155 -2.56 1.85 8.60
N MET A 156 -1.25 1.87 8.37
CA MET A 156 -0.25 2.14 9.40
C MET A 156 0.95 2.84 8.79
N ARG A 157 1.73 3.53 9.62
CA ARG A 157 3.00 4.14 9.23
C ARG A 157 4.05 4.01 10.34
N HIS A 158 5.31 4.08 9.95
CA HIS A 158 6.40 4.28 10.89
C HIS A 158 6.43 5.75 11.32
N ARG A 159 6.66 6.02 12.63
CA ARG A 159 6.60 7.38 13.19
C ARG A 159 7.71 8.32 12.70
N SER A 160 8.86 7.78 12.33
CA SER A 160 10.05 8.57 11.96
C SER A 160 10.66 8.22 10.61
N LEU A 161 10.37 7.03 10.06
CA LEU A 161 10.85 6.60 8.76
C LEU A 161 9.75 6.75 7.70
N PRO A 162 10.09 6.94 6.43
CA PRO A 162 9.12 7.09 5.35
C PRO A 162 8.54 5.73 4.92
N ILE A 163 7.97 4.99 5.87
CA ILE A 163 7.38 3.66 5.65
C ILE A 163 5.91 3.72 5.99
N GLU A 164 5.07 3.39 5.02
CA GLU A 164 3.62 3.33 5.17
C GLU A 164 3.07 2.04 4.58
N GLY A 165 1.91 1.61 5.06
CA GLY A 165 1.26 0.42 4.54
C GLY A 165 -0.25 0.53 4.62
N VAL A 166 -0.93 -0.01 3.59
CA VAL A 166 -2.38 -0.08 3.50
C VAL A 166 -2.82 -1.53 3.27
N GLN A 167 -3.82 -1.98 4.03
CA GLN A 167 -4.32 -3.36 3.94
C GLN A 167 -5.27 -3.56 2.76
N PHE A 168 -5.89 -2.49 2.28
CA PHE A 168 -6.79 -2.47 1.13
C PHE A 168 -6.03 -2.29 -0.18
N HIS A 169 -6.77 -2.36 -1.30
CA HIS A 169 -6.23 -2.29 -2.66
C HIS A 169 -6.53 -0.91 -3.29
N PRO A 170 -5.57 0.02 -3.31
CA PRO A 170 -5.76 1.36 -3.90
C PRO A 170 -5.96 1.30 -5.42
N GLU A 171 -5.50 0.24 -6.09
CA GLU A 171 -5.63 0.02 -7.53
C GLU A 171 -7.00 -0.50 -7.94
N SER A 172 -7.84 -0.88 -7.00
CA SER A 172 -9.21 -1.33 -7.29
C SER A 172 -10.11 -0.15 -7.64
N VAL A 173 -10.87 -0.27 -8.72
CA VAL A 173 -11.87 0.74 -9.14
C VAL A 173 -12.90 1.05 -8.04
N LEU A 174 -13.19 0.09 -7.17
CA LEU A 174 -14.12 0.29 -6.06
C LEU A 174 -13.51 0.98 -4.84
N THR A 175 -12.20 1.25 -4.85
CA THR A 175 -11.52 2.03 -3.80
C THR A 175 -11.51 3.50 -4.16
N GLN A 176 -12.05 4.34 -3.27
CA GLN A 176 -12.02 5.79 -3.44
C GLN A 176 -10.61 6.34 -3.32
N GLY A 177 -10.26 7.25 -4.22
CA GLY A 177 -9.04 8.06 -4.10
C GLY A 177 -7.72 7.31 -4.23
N GLY A 178 -7.70 6.12 -4.87
CA GLY A 178 -6.48 5.32 -5.00
C GLY A 178 -5.32 6.08 -5.66
N HIS A 179 -5.57 6.90 -6.69
CA HIS A 179 -4.55 7.74 -7.31
C HIS A 179 -4.02 8.82 -6.36
N LEU A 180 -4.90 9.44 -5.54
CA LEU A 180 -4.47 10.43 -4.57
C LEU A 180 -3.56 9.80 -3.49
N LEU A 181 -3.92 8.61 -3.01
CA LEU A 181 -3.09 7.86 -2.07
C LEU A 181 -1.70 7.60 -2.63
N LEU A 182 -1.60 7.09 -3.86
CA LEU A 182 -0.31 6.84 -4.52
C LEU A 182 0.45 8.15 -4.80
N ALA A 183 -0.25 9.24 -5.15
CA ALA A 183 0.38 10.55 -5.35
C ALA A 183 0.97 11.12 -4.05
N ASN A 184 0.28 10.95 -2.91
CA ASN A 184 0.79 11.33 -1.59
C ASN A 184 2.09 10.57 -1.29
N TRP A 185 2.14 9.26 -1.53
CA TRP A 185 3.35 8.49 -1.37
C TRP A 185 4.47 8.92 -2.34
N LEU A 186 4.16 9.16 -3.62
CA LEU A 186 5.13 9.64 -4.60
C LEU A 186 5.72 11.00 -4.21
N ALA A 187 4.96 11.87 -3.55
CA ALA A 187 5.47 13.13 -3.02
C ALA A 187 6.57 12.87 -1.96
N THR A 188 6.42 11.86 -1.11
CA THR A 188 7.48 11.46 -0.16
C THR A 188 8.70 10.86 -0.84
N CYS A 189 8.53 10.28 -2.05
CA CYS A 189 9.62 9.82 -2.91
C CYS A 189 10.35 10.97 -3.66
N GLY A 190 9.97 12.23 -3.41
CA GLY A 190 10.54 13.39 -4.09
C GLY A 190 9.85 13.75 -5.41
N TYR A 191 8.62 13.28 -5.64
CA TYR A 191 7.85 13.58 -6.86
C TYR A 191 6.48 14.21 -6.54
N PRO A 192 6.44 15.45 -6.00
CA PRO A 192 5.20 16.13 -5.63
C PRO A 192 4.30 16.45 -6.83
N GLN A 193 4.83 16.46 -8.06
CA GLN A 193 4.07 16.69 -9.32
C GLN A 193 2.99 15.60 -9.56
N ALA A 194 3.08 14.44 -8.89
CA ALA A 194 2.02 13.45 -8.91
C ALA A 194 0.71 13.99 -8.34
N LEU A 195 0.78 14.90 -7.36
CA LEU A 195 -0.39 15.56 -6.76
C LEU A 195 -1.17 16.43 -7.74
N ASP A 196 -0.49 17.02 -8.73
CA ASP A 196 -1.13 17.84 -9.77
C ASP A 196 -1.96 16.98 -10.74
N ARG A 197 -1.58 15.70 -10.91
CA ARG A 197 -2.24 14.75 -11.82
C ARG A 197 -3.38 13.99 -11.14
N ALA A 198 -3.28 13.76 -9.84
CA ALA A 198 -4.19 12.92 -9.09
C ALA A 198 -5.68 13.34 -9.18
N PRO A 199 -6.06 14.63 -9.11
CA PRO A 199 -7.47 15.03 -9.11
C PRO A 199 -8.25 14.52 -10.35
N ALA A 200 -7.73 14.72 -11.55
CA ALA A 200 -8.39 14.28 -12.79
C ALA A 200 -8.52 12.75 -12.86
N LEU A 201 -7.49 12.02 -12.41
CA LEU A 201 -7.49 10.56 -12.39
C LEU A 201 -8.48 10.01 -11.33
N VAL A 202 -8.55 10.66 -10.18
CA VAL A 202 -9.54 10.32 -9.13
C VAL A 202 -10.96 10.53 -9.64
N GLU A 203 -11.24 11.65 -10.32
CA GLU A 203 -12.56 11.94 -10.89
C GLU A 203 -12.97 10.89 -11.94
N GLU A 204 -12.06 10.49 -12.83
CA GLU A 204 -12.30 9.44 -13.82
C GLU A 204 -12.64 8.09 -13.19
N VAL A 205 -11.86 7.64 -12.20
CA VAL A 205 -12.12 6.38 -11.50
C VAL A 205 -13.40 6.45 -10.66
N GLU A 206 -13.69 7.60 -10.02
CA GLU A 206 -14.90 7.78 -9.24
C GLU A 206 -16.17 7.70 -10.12
N ALA A 207 -16.13 8.23 -11.34
CA ALA A 207 -17.22 8.07 -12.29
C ALA A 207 -17.47 6.59 -12.61
N HIS A 208 -16.42 5.80 -12.84
CA HIS A 208 -16.52 4.35 -13.06
C HIS A 208 -17.03 3.61 -11.81
N ARG A 209 -16.56 3.98 -10.62
CA ARG A 209 -17.01 3.40 -9.34
C ARG A 209 -18.51 3.61 -9.13
N LEU A 210 -18.99 4.83 -9.31
CA LEU A 210 -20.42 5.15 -9.15
C LEU A 210 -21.27 4.41 -10.15
N ALA A 211 -20.82 4.27 -11.40
CA ALA A 211 -21.52 3.49 -12.42
C ALA A 211 -21.63 2.00 -12.04
N ALA A 212 -20.60 1.43 -11.42
CA ALA A 212 -20.59 0.04 -10.97
C ALA A 212 -21.57 -0.23 -9.80
N PHE A 213 -21.89 0.78 -8.99
CA PHE A 213 -22.90 0.65 -7.91
C PHE A 213 -24.33 0.95 -8.39
N ALA A 214 -24.50 1.54 -9.57
CA ALA A 214 -25.81 1.87 -10.13
C ALA A 214 -26.40 0.74 -11.00
N ALA A 215 -25.60 -0.26 -11.35
CA ALA A 215 -25.96 -1.42 -12.15
C ALA A 215 -26.34 -2.62 -11.28
#